data_f3fbe4d7edcd65d4b52ea5f7fbb7e7e3
#
_entry.id   f3fbe4d7edcd65d4b52ea5f7fbb7e7e3
#
_cell.length_a   1.000
_cell.length_b   1.000
_cell.length_c   1.000
_cell.angle_alpha   90.00
_cell.angle_beta   90.00
_cell.angle_gamma   90.00
#
_symmetry.space_group_name_H-M   'P 1'
#
loop_
_entity.id
_entity.type
_entity.pdbx_description
1 polymer ?
#
loop_
_entity_poly.entity_id
_entity_poly.type
_entity_poly.pdbx_seq_one_letter_code
_entity_poly.pdbx_strand_id
1 'polypeptide(L)'
;MKLLDKIVQGILIFLTSFTIFAGVLLAFINVAVRFIFDKSIEWAFELTSYLFIYSALFAAAYLFRKGAHIKVTIILDKFPNILAKIVIILVDLLNLLYLLIIAYFSYVYIFDPELGVKASGEVSVDLGVKMWIIYLILPISAIFGILMVLFKLKDDILTPANKIRIKEEKEFIKEIEEELEVGK
;
A
#
# COMPACT_ATOMS: atom_id res chain seq x y z
N MET A 1 -18.71 -2.47 -10.75
CA MET A 1 -17.72 -2.67 -9.69
C MET A 1 -16.43 -3.32 -10.18
N LYS A 2 -16.47 -4.42 -10.98
CA LYS A 2 -15.22 -5.03 -11.50
C LYS A 2 -14.34 -4.09 -12.32
N LEU A 3 -14.93 -3.14 -13.04
CA LEU A 3 -14.16 -2.13 -13.80
C LEU A 3 -13.46 -1.13 -12.87
N LEU A 4 -14.16 -0.60 -11.86
CA LEU A 4 -13.58 0.31 -10.87
C LEU A 4 -12.44 -0.38 -10.09
N ASP A 5 -12.65 -1.62 -9.66
CA ASP A 5 -11.61 -2.42 -8.99
C ASP A 5 -10.34 -2.51 -9.86
N LYS A 6 -10.48 -2.88 -11.14
CA LYS A 6 -9.34 -2.94 -12.08
C LYS A 6 -8.67 -1.58 -12.29
N ILE A 7 -9.44 -0.51 -12.41
CA ILE A 7 -8.89 0.84 -12.58
C ILE A 7 -8.06 1.23 -11.34
N VAL A 8 -8.60 1.06 -10.14
CA VAL A 8 -7.88 1.42 -8.90
C VAL A 8 -6.63 0.55 -8.72
N GLN A 9 -6.70 -0.75 -9.01
CA GLN A 9 -5.52 -1.61 -9.01
C GLN A 9 -4.46 -1.11 -10.02
N GLY A 10 -4.86 -0.76 -11.24
CA GLY A 10 -3.96 -0.21 -12.26
C GLY A 10 -3.28 1.09 -11.82
N ILE A 11 -4.04 1.99 -11.18
CA ILE A 11 -3.51 3.24 -10.62
C ILE A 11 -2.48 2.94 -9.52
N LEU A 12 -2.79 2.03 -8.59
CA LEU A 12 -1.87 1.67 -7.50
C LEU A 12 -0.58 1.03 -8.02
N ILE A 13 -0.68 0.10 -8.98
CA ILE A 13 0.49 -0.52 -9.61
C ILE A 13 1.34 0.55 -10.31
N PHE A 14 0.72 1.44 -11.08
CA PHE A 14 1.43 2.53 -11.77
C PHE A 14 2.13 3.46 -10.76
N LEU A 15 1.42 3.92 -9.72
CA LEU A 15 1.99 4.80 -8.70
C LEU A 15 3.15 4.14 -7.95
N THR A 16 2.99 2.88 -7.55
CA THR A 16 4.05 2.09 -6.90
C THR A 16 5.29 1.98 -7.79
N SER A 17 5.10 1.54 -9.04
CA SER A 17 6.21 1.33 -9.97
C SER A 17 6.88 2.64 -10.37
N PHE A 18 6.10 3.70 -10.58
CA PHE A 18 6.64 5.02 -10.91
C PHE A 18 7.45 5.61 -9.76
N THR A 19 6.92 5.57 -8.52
CA THR A 19 7.61 6.18 -7.38
C THR A 19 8.88 5.42 -7.00
N ILE A 20 8.88 4.07 -7.06
CA ILE A 20 10.10 3.30 -6.80
C ILE A 20 11.14 3.53 -7.90
N PHE A 21 10.74 3.51 -9.17
CA PHE A 21 11.65 3.75 -10.28
C PHE A 21 12.27 5.16 -10.22
N ALA A 22 11.45 6.19 -9.98
CA ALA A 22 11.91 7.55 -9.83
C ALA A 22 12.87 7.71 -8.62
N GLY A 23 12.57 7.04 -7.50
CA GLY A 23 13.43 7.03 -6.32
C GLY A 23 14.80 6.38 -6.59
N VAL A 24 14.81 5.21 -7.23
CA VAL A 24 16.05 4.53 -7.60
C VAL A 24 16.86 5.35 -8.59
N LEU A 25 16.22 5.90 -9.61
CA LEU A 25 16.88 6.74 -10.61
C LEU A 25 17.51 7.99 -9.98
N LEU A 26 16.77 8.68 -9.10
CA LEU A 26 17.26 9.86 -8.40
C LEU A 26 18.43 9.52 -7.47
N ALA A 27 18.33 8.40 -6.73
CA ALA A 27 19.44 7.92 -5.91
C ALA A 27 20.70 7.65 -6.74
N PHE A 28 20.54 6.98 -7.89
CA PHE A 28 21.64 6.70 -8.81
C PHE A 28 22.27 7.98 -9.35
N ILE A 29 21.45 8.94 -9.80
CA ILE A 29 21.93 10.24 -10.28
C ILE A 29 22.72 10.97 -9.17
N ASN A 30 22.21 11.00 -7.94
CA ASN A 30 22.88 11.67 -6.84
C ASN A 30 24.25 11.04 -6.52
N VAL A 31 24.34 9.70 -6.56
CA VAL A 31 25.61 8.99 -6.39
C VAL A 31 26.59 9.29 -7.54
N ALA A 32 26.12 9.29 -8.79
CA ALA A 32 26.93 9.61 -9.96
C ALA A 32 27.47 11.05 -9.90
N VAL A 33 26.62 12.02 -9.57
CA VAL A 33 27.01 13.43 -9.41
C VAL A 33 28.05 13.60 -8.31
N ARG A 34 27.85 12.91 -7.19
CA ARG A 34 28.83 12.93 -6.08
C ARG A 34 30.18 12.37 -6.49
N PHE A 35 30.17 11.26 -7.27
CA PHE A 35 31.41 10.63 -7.73
C PHE A 35 32.17 11.49 -8.77
N ILE A 36 31.43 12.13 -9.71
CA ILE A 36 32.05 12.89 -10.82
C ILE A 36 32.46 14.31 -10.38
N PHE A 37 31.61 14.98 -9.58
CA PHE A 37 31.77 16.41 -9.24
C PHE A 37 32.17 16.66 -7.80
N ASP A 38 32.35 15.60 -7.00
CA ASP A 38 32.66 15.67 -5.55
C ASP A 38 31.66 16.51 -4.73
N LYS A 39 30.43 16.61 -5.25
CA LYS A 39 29.30 17.34 -4.66
C LYS A 39 28.04 16.51 -4.72
N SER A 40 27.29 16.45 -3.61
CA SER A 40 25.97 15.83 -3.59
C SER A 40 24.86 16.84 -3.91
N ILE A 41 23.75 16.34 -4.47
CA ILE A 41 22.52 17.12 -4.61
C ILE A 41 21.79 17.04 -3.28
N GLU A 42 21.78 18.11 -2.49
CA GLU A 42 21.29 18.14 -1.09
C GLU A 42 19.85 17.60 -0.98
N TRP A 43 18.93 18.12 -1.78
CA TRP A 43 17.52 17.71 -1.76
C TRP A 43 17.24 16.29 -2.30
N ALA A 44 18.16 15.69 -3.05
CA ALA A 44 17.93 14.40 -3.69
C ALA A 44 17.76 13.26 -2.68
N PHE A 45 18.48 13.30 -1.56
CA PHE A 45 18.37 12.29 -0.52
C PHE A 45 16.98 12.31 0.13
N GLU A 46 16.49 13.49 0.46
CA GLU A 46 15.19 13.68 1.10
C GLU A 46 14.05 13.25 0.16
N LEU A 47 14.09 13.70 -1.11
CA LEU A 47 13.08 13.30 -2.10
C LEU A 47 13.09 11.81 -2.40
N THR A 48 14.27 11.18 -2.49
CA THR A 48 14.39 9.73 -2.67
C THR A 48 13.71 8.97 -1.54
N SER A 49 13.92 9.41 -0.31
CA SER A 49 13.30 8.80 0.88
C SER A 49 11.77 8.89 0.82
N TYR A 50 11.22 10.03 0.44
CA TYR A 50 9.77 10.17 0.27
C TYR A 50 9.21 9.30 -0.87
N LEU A 51 9.89 9.21 -2.00
CA LEU A 51 9.49 8.36 -3.10
C LEU A 51 9.44 6.88 -2.71
N PHE A 52 10.39 6.40 -1.92
CA PHE A 52 10.38 5.02 -1.42
C PHE A 52 9.23 4.79 -0.42
N ILE A 53 8.99 5.73 0.49
CA ILE A 53 7.86 5.65 1.42
C ILE A 53 6.54 5.62 0.65
N TYR A 54 6.38 6.47 -0.37
CA TYR A 54 5.17 6.52 -1.20
C TYR A 54 4.96 5.21 -1.95
N SER A 55 6.03 4.66 -2.53
CA SER A 55 5.97 3.36 -3.19
C SER A 55 5.52 2.26 -2.23
N ALA A 56 6.09 2.19 -1.04
CA ALA A 56 5.73 1.19 -0.03
C ALA A 56 4.26 1.31 0.40
N LEU A 57 3.76 2.54 0.60
CA LEU A 57 2.38 2.77 1.02
C LEU A 57 1.36 2.44 -0.08
N PHE A 58 1.65 2.76 -1.35
CA PHE A 58 0.81 2.36 -2.48
C PHE A 58 0.84 0.86 -2.72
N ALA A 59 2.00 0.21 -2.58
CA ALA A 59 2.13 -1.24 -2.65
C ALA A 59 1.32 -1.92 -1.54
N ALA A 60 1.42 -1.43 -0.29
CA ALA A 60 0.63 -1.94 0.82
C ALA A 60 -0.88 -1.85 0.55
N ALA A 61 -1.36 -0.71 0.02
CA ALA A 61 -2.76 -0.54 -0.35
C ALA A 61 -3.21 -1.56 -1.42
N TYR A 62 -2.37 -1.84 -2.41
CA TYR A 62 -2.65 -2.87 -3.43
C TYR A 62 -2.67 -4.28 -2.84
N LEU A 63 -1.74 -4.61 -1.94
CA LEU A 63 -1.63 -5.93 -1.32
C LEU A 63 -2.85 -6.28 -0.45
N PHE A 64 -3.57 -5.30 0.09
CA PHE A 64 -4.84 -5.57 0.77
C PHE A 64 -5.87 -6.22 -0.16
N ARG A 65 -5.89 -5.88 -1.45
CA ARG A 65 -6.78 -6.54 -2.43
C ARG A 65 -6.40 -7.99 -2.69
N LYS A 66 -5.10 -8.28 -2.69
CA LYS A 66 -4.55 -9.63 -2.91
C LYS A 66 -4.65 -10.54 -1.68
N GLY A 67 -5.02 -10.01 -0.51
CA GLY A 67 -5.02 -10.79 0.73
C GLY A 67 -3.61 -11.20 1.20
N ALA A 68 -2.57 -10.58 0.66
CA ALA A 68 -1.18 -10.98 0.89
C ALA A 68 -0.67 -10.64 2.30
N HIS A 69 -1.38 -9.80 3.05
CA HIS A 69 -0.94 -9.38 4.38
C HIS A 69 -1.01 -10.49 5.43
N ILE A 70 -1.92 -11.46 5.31
CA ILE A 70 -2.01 -12.58 6.26
C ILE A 70 -2.36 -13.83 5.48
N LYS A 71 -1.37 -14.64 5.15
CA LYS A 71 -1.59 -15.98 4.54
C LYS A 71 -1.92 -16.98 5.65
N VAL A 72 -3.17 -17.00 6.06
CA VAL A 72 -3.70 -17.97 7.04
C VAL A 72 -4.07 -19.31 6.34
N THR A 73 -3.77 -19.46 5.05
CA THR A 73 -4.17 -20.60 4.23
C THR A 73 -3.81 -21.95 4.86
N ILE A 74 -2.61 -22.09 5.42
CA ILE A 74 -2.14 -23.32 6.07
C ILE A 74 -3.02 -23.70 7.29
N ILE A 75 -3.52 -22.69 8.02
CA ILE A 75 -4.40 -22.90 9.16
C ILE A 75 -5.84 -23.18 8.68
N LEU A 76 -6.27 -22.51 7.61
CA LEU A 76 -7.62 -22.68 7.05
C LEU A 76 -7.90 -24.07 6.52
N ASP A 77 -6.86 -24.82 6.09
CA ASP A 77 -6.99 -26.19 5.62
C ASP A 77 -7.47 -27.17 6.69
N LYS A 78 -7.30 -26.84 7.95
CA LYS A 78 -7.75 -27.65 9.08
C LYS A 78 -9.21 -27.38 9.49
N PHE A 79 -9.84 -26.33 8.99
CA PHE A 79 -11.20 -25.95 9.34
C PHE A 79 -12.24 -26.40 8.31
N PRO A 80 -13.49 -26.68 8.68
CA PRO A 80 -14.58 -26.87 7.71
C PRO A 80 -14.81 -25.59 6.91
N ASN A 81 -15.32 -25.73 5.67
CA ASN A 81 -15.44 -24.61 4.71
C ASN A 81 -16.18 -23.37 5.25
N ILE A 82 -17.17 -23.59 6.13
CA ILE A 82 -17.93 -22.49 6.73
C ILE A 82 -17.07 -21.70 7.71
N LEU A 83 -16.30 -22.39 8.57
CA LEU A 83 -15.39 -21.72 9.53
C LEU A 83 -14.28 -21.00 8.77
N ALA A 84 -13.71 -21.58 7.72
CA ALA A 84 -12.73 -20.93 6.88
C ALA A 84 -13.26 -19.60 6.29
N LYS A 85 -14.50 -19.62 5.78
CA LYS A 85 -15.15 -18.39 5.28
C LYS A 85 -15.33 -17.34 6.36
N ILE A 86 -15.74 -17.72 7.57
CA ILE A 86 -15.93 -16.79 8.68
C ILE A 86 -14.60 -16.16 9.06
N VAL A 87 -13.51 -16.93 9.13
CA VAL A 87 -12.17 -16.42 9.46
C VAL A 87 -11.69 -15.42 8.40
N ILE A 88 -11.87 -15.72 7.10
CA ILE A 88 -11.47 -14.81 6.03
C ILE A 88 -12.22 -13.48 6.15
N ILE A 89 -13.54 -13.51 6.33
CA ILE A 89 -14.34 -12.29 6.51
C ILE A 89 -13.92 -11.52 7.76
N LEU A 90 -13.62 -12.22 8.87
CA LEU A 90 -13.14 -11.59 10.10
C LEU A 90 -11.81 -10.85 9.87
N VAL A 91 -10.88 -11.48 9.16
CA VAL A 91 -9.59 -10.86 8.80
C VAL A 91 -9.79 -9.61 7.93
N ASP A 92 -10.69 -9.67 6.94
CA ASP A 92 -11.00 -8.50 6.12
C ASP A 92 -11.62 -7.36 6.93
N LEU A 93 -12.49 -7.67 7.91
CA LEU A 93 -13.05 -6.68 8.82
C LEU A 93 -11.98 -6.06 9.75
N LEU A 94 -11.05 -6.87 10.25
CA LEU A 94 -9.93 -6.37 11.06
C LEU A 94 -9.01 -5.46 10.23
N ASN A 95 -8.72 -5.82 8.98
CA ASN A 95 -7.96 -4.98 8.06
C ASN A 95 -8.69 -3.67 7.77
N LEU A 96 -10.00 -3.71 7.58
CA LEU A 96 -10.82 -2.51 7.38
C LEU A 96 -10.78 -1.60 8.61
N LEU A 97 -10.96 -2.16 9.82
CA LEU A 97 -10.87 -1.42 11.07
C LEU A 97 -9.50 -0.76 11.24
N TYR A 98 -8.43 -1.51 11.00
CA TYR A 98 -7.05 -1.01 11.05
C TYR A 98 -6.83 0.18 10.11
N LEU A 99 -7.28 0.08 8.86
CA LEU A 99 -7.13 1.15 7.88
C LEU A 99 -7.99 2.39 8.20
N LEU A 100 -9.18 2.20 8.77
CA LEU A 100 -10.02 3.32 9.25
C LEU A 100 -9.34 4.06 10.41
N ILE A 101 -8.73 3.33 11.34
CA ILE A 101 -7.95 3.91 12.44
C ILE A 101 -6.77 4.72 11.87
N ILE A 102 -6.00 4.15 10.94
CA ILE A 102 -4.88 4.86 10.31
C ILE A 102 -5.38 6.10 9.57
N ALA A 103 -6.44 6.02 8.78
CA ALA A 103 -6.98 7.16 8.06
C ALA A 103 -7.41 8.28 9.01
N TYR A 104 -8.10 7.93 10.10
CA TYR A 104 -8.55 8.90 11.10
C TYR A 104 -7.37 9.58 11.81
N PHE A 105 -6.44 8.81 12.36
CA PHE A 105 -5.31 9.38 13.08
C PHE A 105 -4.34 10.13 12.16
N SER A 106 -4.15 9.69 10.92
CA SER A 106 -3.38 10.44 9.93
C SER A 106 -4.02 11.77 9.59
N TYR A 107 -5.37 11.82 9.48
CA TYR A 107 -6.09 13.06 9.27
C TYR A 107 -5.92 14.01 10.47
N VAL A 108 -6.14 13.53 11.70
CA VAL A 108 -5.97 14.32 12.92
C VAL A 108 -4.53 14.83 13.02
N TYR A 109 -3.53 13.95 12.84
CA TYR A 109 -2.12 14.30 12.88
C TYR A 109 -1.74 15.44 11.92
N ILE A 110 -2.37 15.48 10.75
CA ILE A 110 -2.08 16.52 9.74
C ILE A 110 -2.87 17.81 10.00
N PHE A 111 -4.15 17.70 10.35
CA PHE A 111 -5.09 18.81 10.29
C PHE A 111 -5.58 19.30 11.65
N ASP A 112 -5.09 18.74 12.77
CA ASP A 112 -5.42 19.27 14.09
C ASP A 112 -5.10 20.76 14.16
N PRO A 113 -6.03 21.62 14.65
CA PRO A 113 -5.84 23.07 14.64
C PRO A 113 -4.72 23.57 15.58
N GLU A 114 -4.38 22.80 16.62
CA GLU A 114 -3.42 23.20 17.64
C GLU A 114 -2.09 22.45 17.52
N LEU A 115 -2.17 21.12 17.31
CA LEU A 115 -1.01 20.23 17.38
C LEU A 115 -0.67 19.59 16.02
N GLY A 116 -1.49 19.80 14.99
CA GLY A 116 -1.29 19.19 13.67
C GLY A 116 -0.06 19.76 12.92
N VAL A 117 0.50 18.91 12.06
CA VAL A 117 1.66 19.29 11.22
C VAL A 117 1.38 20.52 10.35
N LYS A 118 0.12 20.71 9.94
CA LYS A 118 -0.27 21.91 9.17
C LYS A 118 -0.23 23.17 10.04
N ALA A 119 -0.61 23.07 11.31
CA ALA A 119 -0.59 24.19 12.26
C ALA A 119 0.83 24.55 12.70
N SER A 120 1.74 23.55 12.83
CA SER A 120 3.14 23.79 13.20
C SER A 120 3.90 24.58 12.14
N GLY A 121 3.44 24.56 10.88
CA GLY A 121 4.11 25.25 9.78
C GLY A 121 5.46 24.62 9.38
N GLU A 122 5.76 23.41 9.83
CA GLU A 122 7.00 22.70 9.52
C GLU A 122 7.25 22.57 8.01
N VAL A 123 8.52 22.73 7.65
CA VAL A 123 9.02 22.66 6.28
C VAL A 123 10.13 21.62 6.22
N SER A 124 10.19 20.86 5.14
CA SER A 124 11.29 19.91 4.92
C SER A 124 12.62 20.63 4.81
N VAL A 125 13.68 20.01 5.30
CA VAL A 125 14.99 20.66 5.47
C VAL A 125 15.63 21.01 4.14
N ASP A 126 15.65 20.07 3.20
CA ASP A 126 16.38 20.20 1.93
C ASP A 126 15.47 20.60 0.76
N LEU A 127 14.19 20.16 0.76
CA LEU A 127 13.23 20.46 -0.31
C LEU A 127 12.49 21.79 -0.11
N GLY A 128 12.41 22.31 1.12
CA GLY A 128 11.62 23.51 1.44
C GLY A 128 10.11 23.36 1.27
N VAL A 129 9.61 22.12 1.15
CA VAL A 129 8.18 21.82 1.00
C VAL A 129 7.53 21.70 2.37
N LYS A 130 6.30 22.20 2.52
CA LYS A 130 5.55 22.06 3.77
C LYS A 130 5.32 20.59 4.11
N MET A 131 5.70 20.16 5.30
CA MET A 131 5.64 18.76 5.74
C MET A 131 4.23 18.16 5.67
N TRP A 132 3.18 18.94 5.94
CA TRP A 132 1.81 18.45 5.84
C TRP A 132 1.43 17.93 4.44
N ILE A 133 2.03 18.51 3.36
CA ILE A 133 1.81 18.05 1.97
C ILE A 133 2.43 16.67 1.78
N ILE A 134 3.63 16.47 2.32
CA ILE A 134 4.35 15.20 2.24
C ILE A 134 3.59 14.10 3.00
N TYR A 135 3.05 14.42 4.18
CA TYR A 135 2.30 13.47 5.00
C TYR A 135 0.90 13.12 4.46
N LEU A 136 0.35 13.89 3.50
CA LEU A 136 -0.93 13.55 2.86
C LEU A 136 -0.95 12.15 2.24
N ILE A 137 0.20 11.56 1.94
CA ILE A 137 0.29 10.21 1.43
C ILE A 137 -0.32 9.18 2.40
N LEU A 138 -0.25 9.40 3.71
CA LEU A 138 -0.77 8.50 4.73
C LEU A 138 -2.30 8.33 4.63
N PRO A 139 -3.13 9.39 4.72
CA PRO A 139 -4.56 9.23 4.56
C PRO A 139 -4.96 8.84 3.13
N ILE A 140 -4.22 9.30 2.10
CA ILE A 140 -4.49 8.92 0.71
C ILE A 140 -4.29 7.41 0.51
N SER A 141 -3.17 6.85 0.95
CA SER A 141 -2.90 5.42 0.84
C SER A 141 -3.88 4.58 1.66
N ALA A 142 -4.27 5.06 2.86
CA ALA A 142 -5.26 4.41 3.69
C ALA A 142 -6.65 4.36 3.00
N ILE A 143 -7.07 5.44 2.33
CA ILE A 143 -8.32 5.47 1.55
C ILE A 143 -8.26 4.44 0.40
N PHE A 144 -7.16 4.37 -0.35
CA PHE A 144 -6.99 3.34 -1.37
C PHE A 144 -7.02 1.92 -0.78
N GLY A 145 -6.37 1.72 0.37
CA GLY A 145 -6.42 0.44 1.09
C GLY A 145 -7.84 0.07 1.51
N ILE A 146 -8.61 1.00 2.07
CA ILE A 146 -10.02 0.81 2.42
C ILE A 146 -10.84 0.36 1.20
N LEU A 147 -10.69 1.04 0.07
CA LEU A 147 -11.37 0.66 -1.17
C LEU A 147 -10.99 -0.76 -1.61
N MET A 148 -9.72 -1.13 -1.52
CA MET A 148 -9.24 -2.46 -1.88
C MET A 148 -9.78 -3.55 -0.96
N VAL A 149 -9.80 -3.32 0.35
CA VAL A 149 -10.40 -4.24 1.33
C VAL A 149 -11.91 -4.38 1.09
N LEU A 150 -12.63 -3.29 0.81
CA LEU A 150 -14.07 -3.34 0.52
C LEU A 150 -14.37 -4.16 -0.74
N PHE A 151 -13.55 -4.04 -1.80
CA PHE A 151 -13.70 -4.86 -3.00
C PHE A 151 -13.44 -6.34 -2.70
N LYS A 152 -12.39 -6.64 -1.92
CA LYS A 152 -12.07 -8.01 -1.49
C LYS A 152 -13.18 -8.59 -0.62
N LEU A 153 -13.59 -7.91 0.43
CA LEU A 153 -14.65 -8.32 1.37
C LEU A 153 -15.96 -8.64 0.63
N LYS A 154 -16.36 -7.81 -0.33
CA LYS A 154 -17.53 -8.08 -1.16
C LYS A 154 -17.39 -9.39 -1.93
N ASP A 155 -16.24 -9.61 -2.58
CA ASP A 155 -16.00 -10.83 -3.36
C ASP A 155 -16.01 -12.08 -2.45
N ASP A 156 -15.48 -11.96 -1.22
CA ASP A 156 -15.42 -13.07 -0.26
C ASP A 156 -16.79 -13.39 0.35
N ILE A 157 -17.62 -12.37 0.61
CA ILE A 157 -19.01 -12.57 1.03
C ILE A 157 -19.81 -13.29 -0.06
N LEU A 158 -19.67 -12.88 -1.32
CA LEU A 158 -20.41 -13.46 -2.46
C LEU A 158 -19.91 -14.86 -2.86
N THR A 159 -18.69 -15.23 -2.50
CA THR A 159 -18.12 -16.54 -2.83
C THR A 159 -18.73 -17.61 -1.91
N PRO A 160 -19.31 -18.70 -2.45
CA PRO A 160 -19.82 -19.80 -1.63
C PRO A 160 -18.72 -20.46 -0.79
N ALA A 161 -19.04 -20.90 0.42
CA ALA A 161 -18.06 -21.45 1.38
C ALA A 161 -17.27 -22.64 0.82
N ASN A 162 -17.86 -23.46 -0.02
CA ASN A 162 -17.21 -24.61 -0.65
C ASN A 162 -16.19 -24.23 -1.75
N LYS A 163 -16.25 -23.00 -2.26
CA LYS A 163 -15.34 -22.48 -3.31
C LYS A 163 -14.29 -21.50 -2.79
N ILE A 164 -14.40 -21.07 -1.53
CA ILE A 164 -13.55 -20.00 -1.02
C ILE A 164 -12.09 -20.44 -0.90
N ARG A 165 -11.82 -21.69 -0.53
CA ARG A 165 -10.48 -22.27 -0.49
C ARG A 165 -9.84 -22.35 -1.86
N ILE A 166 -10.59 -22.85 -2.85
CA ILE A 166 -10.12 -22.94 -4.24
C ILE A 166 -9.79 -21.55 -4.80
N LYS A 167 -10.52 -20.54 -4.38
CA LYS A 167 -10.24 -19.14 -4.77
C LYS A 167 -8.93 -18.67 -4.19
N GLU A 168 -8.72 -18.79 -2.88
CA GLU A 168 -7.50 -18.40 -2.19
C GLU A 168 -6.27 -19.16 -2.70
N GLU A 169 -6.40 -20.47 -2.96
CA GLU A 169 -5.34 -21.29 -3.52
C GLU A 169 -4.96 -20.85 -4.94
N LYS A 170 -5.94 -20.58 -5.80
CA LYS A 170 -5.69 -20.07 -7.16
C LYS A 170 -5.07 -18.69 -7.18
N GLU A 171 -5.50 -17.79 -6.30
CA GLU A 171 -4.88 -16.48 -6.16
C GLU A 171 -3.42 -16.61 -5.72
N PHE A 172 -3.11 -17.52 -4.80
CA PHE A 172 -1.75 -17.82 -4.34
C PHE A 172 -0.85 -18.42 -5.44
N ILE A 173 -1.35 -19.42 -6.18
CA ILE A 173 -0.59 -20.05 -7.28
C ILE A 173 -0.27 -19.02 -8.35
N LYS A 174 -1.25 -18.19 -8.73
CA LYS A 174 -1.06 -17.13 -9.72
C LYS A 174 0.01 -16.10 -9.28
N GLU A 175 0.05 -15.75 -8.00
CA GLU A 175 1.06 -14.85 -7.46
C GLU A 175 2.47 -15.45 -7.57
N ILE A 176 2.62 -16.76 -7.26
CA ILE A 176 3.89 -17.46 -7.42
C ILE A 176 4.32 -17.52 -8.90
N GLU A 177 3.38 -17.80 -9.81
CA GLU A 177 3.66 -17.83 -11.24
C GLU A 177 4.12 -16.46 -11.75
N GLU A 178 3.45 -15.38 -11.35
CA GLU A 178 3.83 -14.00 -11.68
C GLU A 178 5.25 -13.67 -11.14
N GLU A 179 5.59 -14.09 -9.92
CA GLU A 179 6.93 -13.89 -9.34
C GLU A 179 8.03 -14.67 -10.10
N LEU A 180 7.73 -15.89 -10.55
CA LEU A 180 8.67 -16.73 -11.30
C LEU A 180 8.89 -16.23 -12.74
N GLU A 181 7.91 -15.56 -13.35
CA GLU A 181 8.05 -14.97 -14.68
C GLU A 181 8.91 -13.69 -14.65
N VAL A 182 8.80 -12.90 -13.58
CA VAL A 182 9.60 -11.65 -13.40
C VAL A 182 11.07 -11.98 -13.08
N GLY A 183 11.35 -13.17 -12.54
CA GLY A 183 12.72 -13.62 -12.20
C GLY A 183 13.52 -14.23 -13.37
N LYS A 184 12.94 -14.26 -14.58
CA LYS A 184 13.61 -14.72 -15.82
C LYS A 184 13.94 -13.53 -16.71
#